data_43c5a34ab549cc53ff31204b9f33b520
#
_entry.id   43c5a34ab549cc53ff31204b9f33b520
#
_cell.length_a   1.000
_cell.length_b   1.000
_cell.length_c   1.000
_cell.angle_alpha   90.00
_cell.angle_beta   90.00
_cell.angle_gamma   90.00
#
_symmetry.space_group_name_H-M   'P 1'
#
loop_
_entity.id
_entity.type
_entity.pdbx_description
1 polymer ?
#
loop_
_entity_poly.entity_id
_entity_poly.type
_entity_poly.pdbx_seq_one_letter_code
_entity_poly.pdbx_strand_id
1 'polypeptide(L)'
;MTSSFGTYQPKKNINTWISSIYCEKWGLKEGLRELIQNQRDELINLLGKDNIETQALNDYEFNFLKKGTNELYGTIRYDQMGQKLSLENKGKLETFNLLLGGTTRNPSNNSAITGQFGEGLKIAAIALLRLNKSLSIVNTDQVWIFSLSEDENFIRNGQKEKCLFWRWDPYNNPQRAGKVIVEIRNITIDEWKEAIDNYLWLVSKVKKLGIINAGNYGDIILNPEFKDRIYSKGVFVTRSGSVGFGYNLSLTLDRDRNCITDYKQFAEKANSIIFFIF
;
A
#
# COMPACT_ATOMS: atom_id res chain seq x y z
N MET A 1 18.60 39.06 -26.09
CA MET A 1 17.41 38.38 -25.49
C MET A 1 17.87 37.71 -24.20
N THR A 2 17.71 38.37 -23.09
CA THR A 2 18.07 37.85 -21.76
C THR A 2 16.91 36.98 -21.26
N SER A 3 17.11 35.67 -21.26
CA SER A 3 16.17 34.74 -20.63
C SER A 3 16.20 34.98 -19.14
N SER A 4 15.11 35.55 -18.59
CA SER A 4 14.87 35.62 -17.18
C SER A 4 14.61 34.19 -16.69
N PHE A 5 15.61 33.53 -16.13
CA PHE A 5 15.42 32.37 -15.29
C PHE A 5 14.62 32.84 -14.07
N GLY A 6 13.34 32.52 -14.04
CA GLY A 6 12.52 32.77 -12.89
C GLY A 6 13.19 32.18 -11.65
N THR A 7 13.45 32.99 -10.64
CA THR A 7 13.99 32.58 -9.35
C THR A 7 13.04 31.56 -8.74
N TYR A 8 13.50 30.30 -8.64
CA TYR A 8 12.78 29.24 -7.93
C TYR A 8 12.52 29.69 -6.50
N GLN A 9 11.28 29.86 -6.15
CA GLN A 9 10.84 30.07 -4.77
C GLN A 9 10.50 28.68 -4.22
N PRO A 10 11.23 28.15 -3.20
CA PRO A 10 10.84 26.91 -2.54
C PRO A 10 9.43 27.10 -1.99
N LYS A 11 8.48 26.25 -2.43
CA LYS A 11 7.10 26.41 -2.01
C LYS A 11 6.95 26.07 -0.52
N LYS A 12 6.19 26.93 0.16
CA LYS A 12 5.82 26.80 1.56
C LYS A 12 5.30 25.38 1.86
N ASN A 13 5.71 24.81 2.97
CA ASN A 13 5.08 23.59 3.50
C ASN A 13 3.57 23.86 3.68
N ILE A 14 2.77 22.98 3.14
CA ILE A 14 1.31 23.04 3.21
C ILE A 14 0.88 22.13 4.35
N ASN A 15 0.18 22.69 5.37
CA ASN A 15 -0.41 21.89 6.42
C ASN A 15 -1.65 21.16 5.89
N THR A 16 -1.75 19.88 6.13
CA THR A 16 -2.92 19.06 5.78
C THR A 16 -4.03 19.13 6.84
N TRP A 17 -3.75 19.77 7.99
CA TRP A 17 -4.63 19.83 9.17
C TRP A 17 -4.93 18.45 9.78
N ILE A 18 -4.06 17.45 9.53
CA ILE A 18 -4.19 16.11 10.11
C ILE A 18 -3.12 15.98 11.20
N SER A 19 -3.58 15.76 12.43
CA SER A 19 -2.70 15.55 13.58
C SER A 19 -1.86 14.28 13.43
N SER A 20 -0.64 14.31 13.93
CA SER A 20 0.27 13.16 13.95
C SER A 20 -0.24 11.98 14.77
N ILE A 21 -1.20 12.19 15.67
CA ILE A 21 -1.83 11.12 16.47
C ILE A 21 -3.09 10.55 15.79
N TYR A 22 -3.50 11.09 14.65
CA TYR A 22 -4.62 10.53 13.91
C TYR A 22 -4.30 9.06 13.51
N CYS A 23 -5.22 8.15 13.81
CA CYS A 23 -4.99 6.70 13.66
C CYS A 23 -3.70 6.23 14.37
N GLU A 24 -3.53 6.59 15.66
CA GLU A 24 -2.33 6.31 16.47
C GLU A 24 -1.91 4.83 16.47
N LYS A 25 -2.89 3.92 16.36
CA LYS A 25 -2.66 2.46 16.31
C LYS A 25 -2.03 1.97 15.01
N TRP A 26 -2.00 2.81 13.96
CA TRP A 26 -1.37 2.42 12.70
C TRP A 26 0.15 2.45 12.86
N GLY A 27 0.77 1.32 12.51
CA GLY A 27 2.21 1.15 12.47
C GLY A 27 2.74 0.96 11.05
N LEU A 28 3.90 0.33 10.96
CA LEU A 28 4.56 0.02 9.68
C LEU A 28 3.70 -0.86 8.78
N LYS A 29 3.09 -1.90 9.35
CA LYS A 29 2.23 -2.85 8.63
C LYS A 29 1.09 -2.13 7.91
N GLU A 30 0.36 -1.29 8.63
CA GLU A 30 -0.79 -0.56 8.09
C GLU A 30 -0.34 0.47 7.04
N GLY A 31 0.74 1.22 7.33
CA GLY A 31 1.30 2.21 6.42
C GLY A 31 1.75 1.58 5.09
N LEU A 32 2.53 0.52 5.14
CA LEU A 32 2.95 -0.20 3.93
C LEU A 32 1.77 -0.84 3.21
N ARG A 33 0.81 -1.40 3.95
CA ARG A 33 -0.39 -1.99 3.36
C ARG A 33 -1.15 -0.99 2.49
N GLU A 34 -1.39 0.21 2.99
CA GLU A 34 -2.10 1.23 2.22
C GLU A 34 -1.36 1.61 0.93
N LEU A 35 -0.05 1.80 1.00
CA LEU A 35 0.72 2.19 -0.17
C LEU A 35 0.80 1.08 -1.21
N ILE A 36 1.06 -0.17 -0.80
CA ILE A 36 1.15 -1.32 -1.71
C ILE A 36 -0.23 -1.68 -2.29
N GLN A 37 -1.30 -1.57 -1.50
CA GLN A 37 -2.66 -1.73 -2.02
C GLN A 37 -3.03 -0.63 -3.02
N ASN A 38 -2.70 0.62 -2.73
CA ASN A 38 -2.93 1.73 -3.65
C ASN A 38 -2.23 1.51 -4.99
N GLN A 39 -1.00 0.99 -4.95
CA GLN A 39 -0.29 0.60 -6.18
C GLN A 39 -1.05 -0.48 -6.94
N ARG A 40 -1.47 -1.55 -6.26
CA ARG A 40 -2.22 -2.66 -6.88
C ARG A 40 -3.56 -2.21 -7.43
N ASP A 41 -4.29 -1.40 -6.67
CA ASP A 41 -5.59 -0.89 -7.10
C ASP A 41 -5.47 -0.04 -8.38
N GLU A 42 -4.38 0.72 -8.52
CA GLU A 42 -4.11 1.46 -9.76
C GLU A 42 -3.80 0.52 -10.93
N LEU A 43 -3.02 -0.53 -10.72
CA LEU A 43 -2.78 -1.55 -11.75
C LEU A 43 -4.09 -2.24 -12.17
N ILE A 44 -4.98 -2.53 -11.22
CA ILE A 44 -6.30 -3.09 -11.50
C ILE A 44 -7.16 -2.10 -12.31
N ASN A 45 -7.08 -0.82 -11.97
CA ASN A 45 -7.80 0.24 -12.67
C ASN A 45 -7.32 0.38 -14.12
N LEU A 46 -6.01 0.31 -14.36
CA LEU A 46 -5.41 0.46 -15.68
C LEU A 46 -5.60 -0.78 -16.58
N LEU A 47 -5.53 -1.97 -16.01
CA LEU A 47 -5.46 -3.22 -16.79
C LEU A 47 -6.66 -4.15 -16.59
N GLY A 48 -7.38 -4.03 -15.47
CA GLY A 48 -8.28 -5.07 -14.98
C GLY A 48 -7.52 -6.18 -14.24
N LYS A 49 -8.16 -6.76 -13.20
CA LYS A 49 -7.54 -7.74 -12.29
C LYS A 49 -6.91 -8.93 -13.01
N ASP A 50 -7.62 -9.49 -14.01
CA ASP A 50 -7.24 -10.73 -14.68
C ASP A 50 -6.15 -10.54 -15.75
N ASN A 51 -5.85 -9.27 -16.07
CA ASN A 51 -4.86 -8.88 -17.07
C ASN A 51 -3.53 -8.45 -16.46
N ILE A 52 -3.35 -8.60 -15.16
CA ILE A 52 -2.09 -8.31 -14.47
C ILE A 52 -1.28 -9.60 -14.35
N GLU A 53 -0.07 -9.60 -14.90
CA GLU A 53 0.93 -10.63 -14.68
C GLU A 53 1.99 -10.10 -13.72
N THR A 54 2.17 -10.79 -12.58
CA THR A 54 3.23 -10.49 -11.62
C THR A 54 4.41 -11.39 -11.85
N GLN A 55 5.57 -10.81 -12.15
CA GLN A 55 6.84 -11.49 -12.33
C GLN A 55 7.80 -11.08 -11.20
N ALA A 56 8.26 -12.04 -10.40
CA ALA A 56 9.37 -11.82 -9.48
C ALA A 56 10.69 -11.98 -10.24
N LEU A 57 11.55 -10.99 -10.17
CA LEU A 57 12.94 -11.08 -10.65
C LEU A 57 13.83 -11.71 -9.56
N ASN A 58 13.50 -11.44 -8.32
CA ASN A 58 14.09 -11.99 -7.10
C ASN A 58 13.18 -11.65 -5.90
N ASP A 59 13.63 -11.91 -4.66
CA ASP A 59 12.88 -11.62 -3.42
C ASP A 59 12.69 -10.12 -3.14
N TYR A 60 13.34 -9.27 -3.91
CA TYR A 60 13.38 -7.81 -3.68
C TYR A 60 12.80 -7.00 -4.83
N GLU A 61 12.48 -7.64 -5.97
CA GLU A 61 12.03 -6.93 -7.17
C GLU A 61 10.92 -7.68 -7.90
N PHE A 62 9.82 -6.98 -8.12
CA PHE A 62 8.62 -7.46 -8.79
C PHE A 62 8.21 -6.53 -9.91
N ASN A 63 7.95 -7.09 -11.07
CA ASN A 63 7.39 -6.41 -12.22
C ASN A 63 5.91 -6.75 -12.39
N PHE A 64 5.13 -5.75 -12.75
CA PHE A 64 3.71 -5.90 -13.11
C PHE A 64 3.57 -5.62 -14.60
N LEU A 65 3.28 -6.67 -15.34
CA LEU A 65 3.15 -6.64 -16.79
C LEU A 65 1.68 -6.76 -17.19
N LYS A 66 1.35 -6.25 -18.36
CA LYS A 66 0.08 -6.60 -19.00
C LYS A 66 0.18 -8.04 -19.50
N LYS A 67 -0.74 -8.90 -19.04
CA LYS A 67 -0.76 -10.33 -19.33
C LYS A 67 -0.68 -10.62 -20.83
N GLY A 68 0.19 -11.55 -21.17
CA GLY A 68 0.43 -11.94 -22.58
C GLY A 68 1.27 -10.93 -23.38
N THR A 69 1.86 -9.93 -22.71
CA THR A 69 2.76 -8.95 -23.31
C THR A 69 4.00 -8.76 -22.43
N ASN A 70 5.00 -8.04 -22.95
CA ASN A 70 6.17 -7.60 -22.15
C ASN A 70 6.02 -6.14 -21.68
N GLU A 71 4.82 -5.57 -21.78
CA GLU A 71 4.61 -4.17 -21.43
C GLU A 71 4.54 -4.00 -19.92
N LEU A 72 5.49 -3.21 -19.38
CA LEU A 72 5.61 -2.93 -17.95
C LEU A 72 4.68 -1.78 -17.53
N TYR A 73 3.88 -2.02 -16.49
CA TYR A 73 2.94 -1.05 -15.91
C TYR A 73 3.32 -0.58 -14.52
N GLY A 74 4.12 -1.35 -13.80
CA GLY A 74 4.60 -0.96 -12.48
C GLY A 74 5.69 -1.89 -11.95
N THR A 75 6.34 -1.46 -10.87
CA THR A 75 7.34 -2.26 -10.15
C THR A 75 7.22 -2.08 -8.65
N ILE A 76 7.60 -3.11 -7.91
CA ILE A 76 8.00 -3.00 -6.50
C ILE A 76 9.47 -3.36 -6.43
N ARG A 77 10.29 -2.49 -5.84
CA ARG A 77 11.71 -2.74 -5.66
C ARG A 77 12.15 -2.36 -4.26
N TYR A 78 12.82 -3.28 -3.59
CA TYR A 78 13.50 -3.01 -2.33
C TYR A 78 15.01 -2.99 -2.54
N ASP A 79 15.62 -1.85 -2.25
CA ASP A 79 17.08 -1.65 -2.24
C ASP A 79 17.59 -1.87 -0.83
N GLN A 80 18.24 -3.02 -0.60
CA GLN A 80 18.76 -3.40 0.72
C GLN A 80 19.86 -2.45 1.21
N MET A 81 20.76 -2.03 0.34
CA MET A 81 21.86 -1.13 0.73
C MET A 81 21.35 0.27 1.08
N GLY A 82 20.42 0.77 0.29
CA GLY A 82 19.79 2.07 0.53
C GLY A 82 18.63 2.02 1.51
N GLN A 83 18.27 0.85 2.05
CA GLN A 83 17.09 0.62 2.91
C GLN A 83 15.84 1.30 2.36
N LYS A 84 15.62 1.16 1.05
CA LYS A 84 14.61 1.91 0.32
C LYS A 84 13.63 0.96 -0.39
N LEU A 85 12.35 1.16 -0.11
CA LEU A 85 11.25 0.55 -0.86
C LEU A 85 10.71 1.55 -1.88
N SER A 86 10.62 1.14 -3.13
CA SER A 86 10.08 1.93 -4.23
C SER A 86 8.89 1.20 -4.86
N LEU A 87 7.78 1.91 -4.99
CA LEU A 87 6.55 1.44 -5.62
C LEU A 87 6.30 2.33 -6.84
N GLU A 88 6.41 1.78 -8.05
CA GLU A 88 6.25 2.53 -9.29
C GLU A 88 5.02 2.06 -10.07
N ASN A 89 4.23 2.99 -10.59
CA ASN A 89 3.17 2.77 -11.56
C ASN A 89 3.25 3.77 -12.71
N LYS A 90 2.77 3.38 -13.89
CA LYS A 90 2.35 4.34 -14.92
C LYS A 90 1.19 5.17 -14.37
N GLY A 91 1.15 6.46 -14.68
CA GLY A 91 0.06 7.34 -14.32
C GLY A 91 0.49 8.66 -13.68
N LYS A 92 -0.48 9.33 -13.08
CA LYS A 92 -0.33 10.62 -12.41
C LYS A 92 -1.27 10.67 -11.22
N LEU A 93 -0.83 11.28 -10.12
CA LEU A 93 -1.68 11.63 -8.99
C LEU A 93 -2.14 13.08 -9.10
N GLU A 94 -3.40 13.32 -8.85
CA GLU A 94 -3.91 14.68 -8.72
C GLU A 94 -3.69 15.19 -7.29
N THR A 95 -3.31 16.46 -7.16
CA THR A 95 -3.05 17.08 -5.84
C THR A 95 -4.27 17.06 -4.93
N PHE A 96 -5.46 17.05 -5.51
CA PHE A 96 -6.71 16.91 -4.78
C PHE A 96 -6.77 15.60 -3.95
N ASN A 97 -6.04 14.55 -4.33
CA ASN A 97 -5.92 13.31 -3.54
C ASN A 97 -5.23 13.53 -2.18
N LEU A 98 -4.58 14.67 -1.97
CA LEU A 98 -4.01 15.08 -0.69
C LEU A 98 -5.02 15.76 0.24
N LEU A 99 -6.19 16.11 -0.24
CA LEU A 99 -7.28 16.64 0.62
C LEU A 99 -7.95 15.48 1.38
N LEU A 100 -8.47 15.76 2.56
CA LEU A 100 -9.28 14.81 3.32
C LEU A 100 -10.52 14.43 2.49
N GLY A 101 -10.77 13.12 2.35
CA GLY A 101 -11.86 12.61 1.52
C GLY A 101 -11.61 12.70 0.01
N GLY A 102 -10.49 13.30 -0.42
CA GLY A 102 -10.12 13.37 -1.85
C GLY A 102 -9.78 11.99 -2.39
N THR A 103 -10.62 11.46 -3.30
CA THR A 103 -10.34 10.23 -4.06
C THR A 103 -10.89 10.36 -5.47
N THR A 104 -10.12 9.89 -6.45
CA THR A 104 -10.57 9.75 -7.84
C THR A 104 -11.21 8.39 -8.10
N ARG A 105 -11.19 7.50 -7.10
CA ARG A 105 -11.67 6.12 -7.23
C ARG A 105 -13.15 6.03 -6.85
N ASN A 106 -13.93 5.35 -7.70
CA ASN A 106 -15.31 5.01 -7.41
C ASN A 106 -15.40 3.49 -7.16
N PRO A 107 -15.49 3.03 -5.90
CA PRO A 107 -15.53 1.61 -5.56
C PRO A 107 -16.74 0.87 -6.14
N SER A 108 -17.82 1.58 -6.46
CA SER A 108 -19.02 0.98 -7.05
C SER A 108 -18.80 0.42 -8.44
N ASN A 109 -17.76 0.87 -9.16
CA ASN A 109 -17.49 0.45 -10.54
C ASN A 109 -16.57 -0.76 -10.63
N ASN A 110 -15.86 -1.12 -9.53
CA ASN A 110 -14.96 -2.28 -9.55
C ASN A 110 -14.78 -2.87 -8.14
N SER A 111 -15.44 -4.01 -7.89
CA SER A 111 -15.40 -4.72 -6.60
C SER A 111 -14.01 -5.27 -6.20
N ALA A 112 -13.05 -5.28 -7.14
CA ALA A 112 -11.67 -5.71 -6.88
C ALA A 112 -10.81 -4.62 -6.24
N ILE A 113 -11.24 -3.34 -6.31
CA ILE A 113 -10.54 -2.21 -5.71
C ILE A 113 -10.81 -2.18 -4.21
N THR A 114 -9.78 -1.95 -3.42
CA THR A 114 -9.84 -1.96 -1.95
C THR A 114 -9.87 -0.57 -1.32
N GLY A 115 -9.37 0.46 -2.00
CA GLY A 115 -9.35 1.85 -1.49
C GLY A 115 -10.72 2.52 -1.53
N GLN A 116 -11.31 2.83 -0.37
CA GLN A 116 -12.68 3.35 -0.29
C GLN A 116 -12.80 4.80 0.17
N PHE A 117 -11.87 5.30 0.99
CA PHE A 117 -12.09 6.52 1.77
C PHE A 117 -11.21 7.73 1.40
N GLY A 118 -10.24 7.59 0.49
CA GLY A 118 -9.36 8.69 0.07
C GLY A 118 -8.40 9.23 1.16
N GLU A 119 -8.37 8.62 2.33
CA GLU A 119 -7.55 9.03 3.48
C GLU A 119 -6.26 8.19 3.60
N GLY A 120 -6.23 6.99 3.01
CA GLY A 120 -5.21 5.98 3.24
C GLY A 120 -3.78 6.49 3.03
N LEU A 121 -3.51 7.25 1.97
CA LEU A 121 -2.18 7.83 1.70
C LEU A 121 -1.70 8.74 2.82
N LYS A 122 -2.58 9.60 3.35
CA LYS A 122 -2.24 10.57 4.41
C LYS A 122 -1.99 9.87 5.74
N ILE A 123 -2.84 8.90 6.08
CA ILE A 123 -2.70 8.11 7.30
C ILE A 123 -1.43 7.25 7.22
N ALA A 124 -1.15 6.64 6.07
CA ALA A 124 0.09 5.90 5.82
C ALA A 124 1.31 6.81 5.99
N ALA A 125 1.27 8.04 5.45
CA ALA A 125 2.35 9.01 5.63
C ALA A 125 2.59 9.32 7.11
N ILE A 126 1.55 9.59 7.89
CA ILE A 126 1.64 9.84 9.33
C ILE A 126 2.24 8.63 10.05
N ALA A 127 1.72 7.43 9.80
CA ALA A 127 2.17 6.21 10.47
C ALA A 127 3.67 5.93 10.20
N LEU A 128 4.10 6.07 8.95
CA LEU A 128 5.50 5.88 8.56
C LEU A 128 6.43 6.95 9.15
N LEU A 129 6.04 8.23 9.09
CA LEU A 129 6.82 9.33 9.62
C LEU A 129 6.97 9.25 11.15
N ARG A 130 5.97 8.79 11.89
CA ARG A 130 6.06 8.51 13.34
C ARG A 130 7.14 7.48 13.67
N LEU A 131 7.37 6.53 12.77
CA LEU A 131 8.38 5.48 12.89
C LEU A 131 9.74 5.88 12.31
N ASN A 132 9.98 7.19 12.12
CA ASN A 132 11.20 7.72 11.51
C ASN A 132 11.52 7.16 10.11
N LYS A 133 10.49 6.70 9.39
CA LYS A 133 10.60 6.41 7.96
C LYS A 133 10.44 7.72 7.19
N SER A 134 11.10 7.87 6.04
CA SER A 134 10.80 9.00 5.17
C SER A 134 9.89 8.56 4.03
N LEU A 135 9.00 9.44 3.61
CA LEU A 135 8.09 9.22 2.49
C LEU A 135 8.21 10.36 1.49
N SER A 136 8.41 10.01 0.23
CA SER A 136 8.31 10.93 -0.89
C SER A 136 7.58 10.29 -2.07
N ILE A 137 6.98 11.11 -2.92
CA ILE A 137 6.29 10.65 -4.12
C ILE A 137 6.80 11.47 -5.30
N VAL A 138 7.46 10.82 -6.25
CA VAL A 138 7.70 11.40 -7.57
C VAL A 138 6.41 11.27 -8.36
N ASN A 139 5.88 12.39 -8.81
CA ASN A 139 4.61 12.48 -9.54
C ASN A 139 4.86 13.25 -10.83
N THR A 140 5.25 12.52 -11.86
CA THR A 140 5.64 13.07 -13.18
C THR A 140 6.81 14.06 -13.11
N ASP A 141 6.54 15.35 -13.03
CA ASP A 141 7.49 16.48 -13.04
C ASP A 141 7.67 17.13 -11.65
N GLN A 142 7.13 16.50 -10.61
CA GLN A 142 7.18 16.97 -9.23
C GLN A 142 7.65 15.88 -8.28
N VAL A 143 8.30 16.25 -7.20
CA VAL A 143 8.47 15.39 -6.03
C VAL A 143 7.69 15.96 -4.85
N TRP A 144 6.83 15.15 -4.25
CA TRP A 144 6.08 15.47 -3.05
C TRP A 144 6.82 14.91 -1.85
N ILE A 145 7.11 15.75 -0.85
CA ILE A 145 7.85 15.39 0.34
C ILE A 145 6.95 15.61 1.54
N PHE A 146 6.82 14.60 2.38
CA PHE A 146 5.98 14.62 3.57
C PHE A 146 6.83 14.77 4.84
N SER A 147 6.31 15.49 5.83
CA SER A 147 6.95 15.69 7.13
C SER A 147 5.93 15.86 8.25
N LEU A 148 6.34 15.56 9.48
CA LEU A 148 5.60 15.92 10.68
C LEU A 148 6.28 17.13 11.31
N SER A 149 5.54 18.22 11.48
CA SER A 149 6.04 19.47 12.09
C SER A 149 5.00 20.04 13.04
N GLU A 150 5.44 20.77 14.05
CA GLU A 150 4.57 21.52 14.93
C GLU A 150 3.88 22.65 14.17
N ASP A 151 2.64 22.90 14.50
CA ASP A 151 1.87 24.04 13.99
C ASP A 151 1.42 24.94 15.15
N GLU A 152 1.65 26.26 15.01
CA GLU A 152 1.34 27.23 16.06
C GLU A 152 -0.17 27.37 16.33
N ASN A 153 -0.99 27.04 15.34
CA ASN A 153 -2.43 27.10 15.43
C ASN A 153 -3.06 25.79 15.92
N PHE A 154 -2.24 24.76 16.11
CA PHE A 154 -2.72 23.43 16.50
C PHE A 154 -2.22 23.12 17.92
N ILE A 155 -3.00 23.56 18.91
CA ILE A 155 -2.66 23.40 20.32
C ILE A 155 -3.59 22.38 20.97
N ARG A 156 -3.00 21.39 21.64
CA ARG A 156 -3.71 20.40 22.42
C ARG A 156 -3.12 20.33 23.82
N ASN A 157 -3.94 20.44 24.84
CA ASN A 157 -3.52 20.45 26.24
C ASN A 157 -2.40 21.46 26.53
N GLY A 158 -2.42 22.63 25.87
CA GLY A 158 -1.40 23.67 26.05
C GLY A 158 -0.08 23.41 25.32
N GLN A 159 0.04 22.33 24.55
CA GLN A 159 1.24 22.00 23.77
C GLN A 159 0.95 22.06 22.26
N LYS A 160 1.95 22.48 21.48
CA LYS A 160 1.87 22.47 20.02
C LYS A 160 1.81 21.02 19.54
N GLU A 161 0.84 20.68 18.72
CA GLU A 161 0.76 19.36 18.10
C GLU A 161 1.52 19.32 16.78
N LYS A 162 2.08 18.14 16.49
CA LYS A 162 2.63 17.87 15.17
C LYS A 162 1.51 17.50 14.21
N CYS A 163 1.53 18.14 13.05
CA CYS A 163 0.64 17.85 11.94
C CYS A 163 1.40 17.33 10.74
N LEU A 164 0.69 16.68 9.84
CA LEU A 164 1.24 16.28 8.55
C LEU A 164 1.34 17.49 7.65
N PHE A 165 2.54 17.75 7.17
CA PHE A 165 2.85 18.74 6.14
C PHE A 165 3.31 18.03 4.87
N TRP A 166 3.07 18.67 3.74
CA TRP A 166 3.66 18.30 2.49
C TRP A 166 4.14 19.52 1.73
N ARG A 167 5.14 19.32 0.90
CA ARG A 167 5.60 20.29 -0.09
C ARG A 167 5.88 19.57 -1.40
N TRP A 168 5.90 20.31 -2.48
CA TRP A 168 6.37 19.78 -3.74
C TRP A 168 7.53 20.62 -4.26
N ASP A 169 8.48 19.95 -4.87
CA ASP A 169 9.61 20.55 -5.57
C ASP A 169 9.55 20.12 -7.05
N PRO A 170 9.98 20.97 -8.01
CA PRO A 170 10.13 20.56 -9.40
C PRO A 170 11.08 19.37 -9.52
N TYR A 171 10.76 18.46 -10.40
CA TYR A 171 11.57 17.27 -10.62
C TYR A 171 11.73 17.03 -12.12
N ASN A 172 12.92 17.28 -12.65
CA ASN A 172 13.19 17.14 -14.06
C ASN A 172 14.01 15.85 -14.31
N ASN A 173 13.30 14.73 -14.51
CA ASN A 173 13.89 13.48 -14.94
C ASN A 173 13.01 12.84 -16.02
N PRO A 174 13.39 12.95 -17.32
CA PRO A 174 12.59 12.42 -18.43
C PRO A 174 12.27 10.93 -18.33
N GLN A 175 13.13 10.12 -17.68
CA GLN A 175 12.90 8.68 -17.50
C GLN A 175 11.75 8.36 -16.54
N ARG A 176 11.32 9.36 -15.74
CA ARG A 176 10.22 9.21 -14.77
C ARG A 176 8.95 9.97 -15.20
N ALA A 177 8.96 10.60 -16.37
CA ALA A 177 7.78 11.26 -16.91
C ALA A 177 6.62 10.27 -17.09
N GLY A 178 5.41 10.66 -16.70
CA GLY A 178 4.21 9.82 -16.78
C GLY A 178 4.18 8.66 -15.79
N LYS A 179 4.96 8.74 -14.71
CA LYS A 179 5.02 7.74 -13.64
C LYS A 179 4.73 8.36 -12.28
N VAL A 180 4.18 7.53 -11.41
CA VAL A 180 4.10 7.78 -9.97
C VAL A 180 5.03 6.81 -9.28
N ILE A 181 5.97 7.33 -8.47
CA ILE A 181 6.91 6.51 -7.72
C ILE A 181 6.84 6.91 -6.25
N VAL A 182 6.33 6.02 -5.42
CA VAL A 182 6.34 6.18 -3.95
C VAL A 182 7.64 5.61 -3.42
N GLU A 183 8.45 6.42 -2.77
CA GLU A 183 9.70 6.00 -2.13
C GLU A 183 9.58 6.09 -0.61
N ILE A 184 9.85 4.98 0.07
CA ILE A 184 9.91 4.89 1.53
C ILE A 184 11.35 4.51 1.90
N ARG A 185 12.00 5.31 2.76
CA ARG A 185 13.36 5.04 3.23
C ARG A 185 13.37 4.60 4.69
N ASN A 186 14.51 4.08 5.10
CA ASN A 186 14.76 3.49 6.43
C ASN A 186 13.93 2.22 6.66
N ILE A 187 13.62 1.45 5.61
CA ILE A 187 13.00 0.13 5.72
C ILE A 187 14.12 -0.90 5.84
N THR A 188 14.16 -1.63 6.95
CA THR A 188 15.13 -2.70 7.15
C THR A 188 14.79 -3.93 6.32
N ILE A 189 15.76 -4.84 6.14
CA ILE A 189 15.55 -6.09 5.41
C ILE A 189 14.49 -6.97 6.09
N ASP A 190 14.46 -6.99 7.42
CA ASP A 190 13.50 -7.80 8.17
C ASP A 190 12.09 -7.23 8.07
N GLU A 191 11.95 -5.90 8.12
CA GLU A 191 10.67 -5.21 7.87
C GLU A 191 10.15 -5.50 6.45
N TRP A 192 11.04 -5.54 5.44
CA TRP A 192 10.66 -5.91 4.08
C TRP A 192 10.20 -7.37 3.99
N LYS A 193 10.96 -8.31 4.58
CA LYS A 193 10.60 -9.74 4.59
C LYS A 193 9.27 -9.99 5.28
N GLU A 194 9.01 -9.30 6.40
CA GLU A 194 7.71 -9.37 7.06
C GLU A 194 6.60 -8.77 6.20
N ALA A 195 6.88 -7.64 5.55
CA ALA A 195 5.91 -6.97 4.71
C ALA A 195 5.47 -7.82 3.51
N ILE A 196 6.40 -8.47 2.79
CA ILE A 196 6.06 -9.25 1.60
C ILE A 196 5.12 -10.42 1.90
N ASP A 197 5.27 -11.04 3.07
CA ASP A 197 4.41 -12.14 3.51
C ASP A 197 2.94 -11.72 3.73
N ASN A 198 2.68 -10.42 3.78
CA ASN A 198 1.31 -9.89 3.91
C ASN A 198 0.57 -9.83 2.57
N TYR A 199 1.22 -10.14 1.43
CA TYR A 199 0.61 -10.03 0.10
C TYR A 199 0.77 -11.34 -0.67
N LEU A 200 -0.28 -12.18 -0.72
CA LEU A 200 -0.24 -13.49 -1.40
C LEU A 200 0.16 -13.39 -2.87
N TRP A 201 -0.23 -12.31 -3.54
CA TRP A 201 0.07 -12.08 -4.95
C TRP A 201 1.55 -11.70 -5.23
N LEU A 202 2.31 -11.33 -4.18
CA LEU A 202 3.77 -11.17 -4.22
C LEU A 202 4.47 -12.43 -3.72
N VAL A 203 4.16 -12.84 -2.50
CA VAL A 203 4.89 -13.93 -1.84
C VAL A 203 4.75 -15.25 -2.57
N SER A 204 3.62 -15.52 -3.25
CA SER A 204 3.44 -16.72 -4.09
C SER A 204 4.39 -16.78 -5.29
N LYS A 205 5.06 -15.68 -5.62
CA LYS A 205 6.04 -15.64 -6.71
C LYS A 205 7.45 -16.01 -6.27
N VAL A 206 7.72 -15.95 -4.96
CA VAL A 206 9.04 -16.24 -4.36
C VAL A 206 9.00 -17.43 -3.40
N LYS A 207 7.84 -17.80 -2.86
CA LYS A 207 7.64 -18.96 -1.98
C LYS A 207 6.61 -19.92 -2.55
N LYS A 208 6.84 -21.22 -2.38
CA LYS A 208 5.85 -22.26 -2.71
C LYS A 208 4.82 -22.33 -1.60
N LEU A 209 3.63 -21.81 -1.83
CA LEU A 209 2.57 -21.72 -0.82
C LEU A 209 1.71 -22.98 -0.69
N GLY A 210 1.63 -23.80 -1.75
CA GLY A 210 0.72 -24.97 -1.77
C GLY A 210 -0.74 -24.50 -1.68
N ILE A 211 -1.14 -23.55 -2.52
CA ILE A 211 -2.52 -23.00 -2.53
C ILE A 211 -3.44 -24.02 -3.22
N ILE A 212 -4.53 -24.40 -2.53
CA ILE A 212 -5.67 -25.12 -3.10
C ILE A 212 -6.84 -24.16 -3.16
N ASN A 213 -7.36 -23.96 -4.36
CA ASN A 213 -8.52 -23.12 -4.59
C ASN A 213 -9.81 -23.94 -4.43
N ALA A 214 -10.70 -23.51 -3.54
CA ALA A 214 -12.01 -24.10 -3.30
C ALA A 214 -13.15 -23.26 -3.92
N GLY A 215 -12.88 -22.66 -5.07
CA GLY A 215 -13.88 -21.90 -5.82
C GLY A 215 -14.42 -20.69 -5.04
N ASN A 216 -15.73 -20.62 -4.90
CA ASN A 216 -16.40 -19.50 -4.23
C ASN A 216 -16.13 -19.42 -2.71
N TYR A 217 -15.63 -20.49 -2.11
CA TYR A 217 -15.32 -20.51 -0.67
C TYR A 217 -14.01 -19.80 -0.35
N GLY A 218 -13.05 -19.76 -1.29
CA GLY A 218 -11.74 -19.15 -1.16
C GLY A 218 -10.60 -20.14 -1.33
N ASP A 219 -9.45 -19.85 -0.73
CA ASP A 219 -8.24 -20.66 -0.84
C ASP A 219 -7.78 -21.14 0.53
N ILE A 220 -7.20 -22.35 0.56
CA ILE A 220 -6.38 -22.85 1.68
C ILE A 220 -4.91 -22.81 1.29
N ILE A 221 -4.05 -22.48 2.25
CA ILE A 221 -2.60 -22.39 2.08
C ILE A 221 -1.95 -23.46 2.95
N LEU A 222 -1.27 -24.40 2.31
CA LEU A 222 -0.70 -25.59 2.97
C LEU A 222 0.70 -25.35 3.55
N ASN A 223 1.44 -24.33 3.08
CA ASN A 223 2.78 -24.05 3.59
C ASN A 223 2.75 -23.76 5.10
N PRO A 224 3.50 -24.51 5.95
CA PRO A 224 3.47 -24.35 7.41
C PRO A 224 3.86 -22.96 7.91
N GLU A 225 4.68 -22.19 7.19
CA GLU A 225 5.03 -20.82 7.53
C GLU A 225 3.81 -19.90 7.53
N PHE A 226 2.76 -20.28 6.80
CA PHE A 226 1.51 -19.55 6.66
C PHE A 226 0.38 -20.10 7.54
N LYS A 227 0.67 -21.09 8.38
CA LYS A 227 -0.28 -21.62 9.35
C LYS A 227 -0.89 -20.48 10.17
N ASP A 228 -2.20 -20.60 10.43
CA ASP A 228 -3.00 -19.65 11.19
C ASP A 228 -3.07 -18.23 10.62
N ARG A 229 -2.51 -17.97 9.43
CA ARG A 229 -2.62 -16.67 8.78
C ARG A 229 -3.92 -16.57 7.98
N ILE A 230 -4.65 -15.49 8.20
CA ILE A 230 -5.90 -15.21 7.50
C ILE A 230 -5.69 -14.02 6.58
N TYR A 231 -6.00 -14.22 5.32
CA TYR A 231 -5.95 -13.22 4.27
C TYR A 231 -7.36 -12.91 3.77
N SER A 232 -7.58 -11.68 3.37
CA SER A 232 -8.77 -11.29 2.62
C SER A 232 -8.38 -10.62 1.31
N LYS A 233 -8.89 -11.14 0.19
CA LYS A 233 -8.52 -10.68 -1.16
C LYS A 233 -6.99 -10.67 -1.40
N GLY A 234 -6.28 -11.65 -0.82
CA GLY A 234 -4.84 -11.78 -0.94
C GLY A 234 -4.01 -10.88 -0.02
N VAL A 235 -4.63 -10.14 0.89
CA VAL A 235 -3.96 -9.27 1.87
C VAL A 235 -4.13 -9.83 3.27
N PHE A 236 -3.05 -9.90 4.03
CA PHE A 236 -3.05 -10.39 5.40
C PHE A 236 -3.90 -9.51 6.32
N VAL A 237 -4.77 -10.16 7.08
CA VAL A 237 -5.65 -9.51 8.07
C VAL A 237 -5.12 -9.78 9.47
N THR A 238 -5.13 -11.05 9.89
CA THR A 238 -4.84 -11.45 11.26
C THR A 238 -4.31 -12.89 11.34
N ARG A 239 -3.92 -13.30 12.53
CA ARG A 239 -3.67 -14.71 12.86
C ARG A 239 -4.78 -15.23 13.76
N SER A 240 -5.19 -16.49 13.53
CA SER A 240 -6.11 -17.22 14.40
C SER A 240 -5.37 -18.43 14.94
N GLY A 241 -5.05 -18.47 16.20
CA GLY A 241 -4.22 -19.51 16.82
C GLY A 241 -4.75 -20.94 16.80
N SER A 242 -5.75 -21.27 15.97
CA SER A 242 -6.43 -22.57 16.04
C SER A 242 -6.89 -23.18 14.71
N VAL A 243 -6.53 -22.62 13.55
CA VAL A 243 -7.09 -23.09 12.26
C VAL A 243 -6.20 -24.06 11.48
N GLY A 244 -4.96 -24.28 11.90
CA GLY A 244 -4.08 -25.31 11.33
C GLY A 244 -3.49 -25.03 9.96
N PHE A 245 -4.13 -24.21 9.13
CA PHE A 245 -3.73 -23.81 7.80
C PHE A 245 -3.75 -22.28 7.63
N GLY A 246 -3.21 -21.77 6.52
CA GLY A 246 -3.48 -20.42 6.09
C GLY A 246 -4.76 -20.38 5.24
N TYR A 247 -5.48 -19.25 5.26
CA TYR A 247 -6.70 -19.05 4.49
C TYR A 247 -6.71 -17.72 3.76
N ASN A 248 -7.23 -17.71 2.53
CA ASN A 248 -7.52 -16.50 1.79
C ASN A 248 -9.01 -16.48 1.43
N LEU A 249 -9.77 -15.66 2.12
CA LEU A 249 -11.22 -15.63 2.07
C LEU A 249 -11.73 -14.23 1.72
N SER A 250 -12.94 -14.14 1.20
CA SER A 250 -13.64 -12.85 1.11
C SER A 250 -14.40 -12.62 2.42
N LEU A 251 -13.87 -11.76 3.29
CA LEU A 251 -14.37 -11.54 4.65
C LEU A 251 -14.86 -10.10 4.83
N THR A 252 -15.79 -9.92 5.76
CA THR A 252 -16.19 -8.61 6.26
C THR A 252 -15.19 -8.18 7.35
N LEU A 253 -14.56 -7.05 7.14
CA LEU A 253 -13.49 -6.52 8.00
C LEU A 253 -13.93 -5.20 8.65
N ASP A 254 -13.25 -4.85 9.74
CA ASP A 254 -13.36 -3.53 10.34
C ASP A 254 -12.84 -2.42 9.39
N ARG A 255 -13.04 -1.15 9.78
CA ARG A 255 -12.59 0.00 8.99
C ARG A 255 -11.10 -0.04 8.70
N ASP A 256 -10.31 -0.46 9.67
CA ASP A 256 -8.85 -0.53 9.57
C ASP A 256 -8.36 -1.82 8.92
N ARG A 257 -9.26 -2.73 8.55
CA ARG A 257 -8.98 -4.02 7.90
C ARG A 257 -7.99 -4.91 8.68
N ASN A 258 -7.93 -4.74 9.99
CA ASN A 258 -7.07 -5.49 10.90
C ASN A 258 -7.81 -6.60 11.64
N CYS A 259 -9.14 -6.56 11.67
CA CYS A 259 -9.98 -7.51 12.38
C CYS A 259 -11.11 -8.03 11.50
N ILE A 260 -11.44 -9.30 11.72
CA ILE A 260 -12.65 -9.92 11.18
C ILE A 260 -13.81 -9.48 12.05
N THR A 261 -14.83 -8.85 11.47
CA THR A 261 -16.00 -8.39 12.21
C THR A 261 -17.08 -9.48 12.31
N ASP A 262 -17.07 -10.44 11.38
CA ASP A 262 -17.99 -11.57 11.34
C ASP A 262 -17.23 -12.90 11.42
N TYR A 263 -16.97 -13.35 12.64
CA TYR A 263 -16.30 -14.64 12.89
C TYR A 263 -17.17 -15.85 12.50
N LYS A 264 -18.49 -15.72 12.49
CA LYS A 264 -19.39 -16.78 12.01
C LYS A 264 -19.18 -16.99 10.51
N GLN A 265 -19.16 -15.93 9.73
CA GLN A 265 -18.84 -15.98 8.29
C GLN A 265 -17.48 -16.64 8.05
N PHE A 266 -16.46 -16.29 8.86
CA PHE A 266 -15.14 -16.92 8.77
C PHE A 266 -15.22 -18.43 9.00
N ALA A 267 -15.85 -18.87 10.09
CA ALA A 267 -15.96 -20.29 10.45
C ALA A 267 -16.72 -21.08 9.38
N GLU A 268 -17.83 -20.55 8.87
CA GLU A 268 -18.62 -21.18 7.81
C GLU A 268 -17.81 -21.38 6.54
N LYS A 269 -17.07 -20.36 6.10
CA LYS A 269 -16.22 -20.45 4.90
C LYS A 269 -15.06 -21.41 5.08
N ALA A 270 -14.36 -21.35 6.21
CA ALA A 270 -13.23 -22.23 6.52
C ALA A 270 -13.68 -23.71 6.56
N ASN A 271 -14.80 -24.01 7.21
CA ASN A 271 -15.38 -25.36 7.24
C ASN A 271 -15.81 -25.83 5.84
N SER A 272 -16.43 -24.94 5.04
CA SER A 272 -16.82 -25.27 3.65
C SER A 272 -15.63 -25.62 2.79
N ILE A 273 -14.49 -24.94 2.94
CA ILE A 273 -13.26 -25.27 2.23
C ILE A 273 -12.74 -26.65 2.60
N ILE A 274 -12.68 -26.95 3.92
CA ILE A 274 -12.23 -28.24 4.41
C ILE A 274 -13.13 -29.36 3.85
N PHE A 275 -14.44 -29.17 3.90
CA PHE A 275 -15.41 -30.15 3.38
C PHE A 275 -15.34 -30.31 1.84
N PHE A 276 -14.91 -29.27 1.13
CA PHE A 276 -14.75 -29.31 -0.34
C PHE A 276 -13.48 -30.05 -0.75
N ILE A 277 -12.42 -30.03 0.08
CA ILE A 277 -11.08 -30.55 -0.28
C ILE A 277 -10.88 -31.98 0.24
N PHE A 278 -11.44 -32.32 1.40
CA PHE A 278 -11.31 -33.62 2.06
C PHE A 278 -12.65 -34.34 2.13
#